data_d2827ef898f4ee4e370dfaf28b0ac634
#
_entry.id   d2827ef898f4ee4e370dfaf28b0ac634
#
_cell.length_a   1.000
_cell.length_b   1.000
_cell.length_c   1.000
_cell.angle_alpha   90.00
_cell.angle_beta   90.00
_cell.angle_gamma   90.00
#
_symmetry.space_group_name_H-M   'P 1'
#
loop_
_entity.id
_entity.type
_entity.pdbx_description
1 polymer ?
#
loop_
_entity_poly.entity_id
_entity_poly.type
_entity_poly.pdbx_seq_one_letter_code
_entity_poly.pdbx_strand_id
1 'polypeptide(L)'
;MKLSFHLQKTFSNMNKYGLIGKKISYSMSPKLHHLIGKRLGCELVYELIDIDEEEIIKYLNLLKEKKYQGFNVTIPYKEKVIKYLDVVTISANKIGAVNTIYLNDEGLIVGDNTDYYGFLKLVERNNVLADVQRAYVLGTGGSAKTVFHVLNDKNIEVINVSRNKKDKKGFKDVISYEEIKEVKEIDLLINCTPIGNILNEGIPIKKSNQKINKIIDLTYNPLTTKLMSLAEKSYNGLEMLIFQGIKSQSIWNKKKIDDEKLFKLIKEAFEDELIR
;
A
#
# COMPACT_ATOMS: atom_id res chain seq x y z
N MET A 1 38.65 23.31 -3.44
CA MET A 1 37.48 24.15 -3.64
C MET A 1 36.62 23.77 -4.86
N LYS A 2 37.16 23.22 -5.95
CA LYS A 2 36.34 22.81 -7.15
C LYS A 2 35.53 21.51 -7.00
N LEU A 3 35.93 20.55 -6.13
CA LEU A 3 35.20 19.29 -5.90
C LEU A 3 33.87 19.50 -5.13
N SER A 4 33.81 20.47 -4.23
CA SER A 4 32.59 20.75 -3.43
C SER A 4 31.46 21.35 -4.27
N PHE A 5 31.80 22.13 -5.31
CA PHE A 5 30.81 22.76 -6.21
C PHE A 5 30.18 21.77 -7.19
N HIS A 6 30.91 20.71 -7.58
CA HIS A 6 30.39 19.67 -8.47
C HIS A 6 29.39 18.75 -7.74
N LEU A 7 29.68 18.38 -6.50
CA LEU A 7 28.79 17.59 -5.65
C LEU A 7 27.50 18.34 -5.32
N GLN A 8 27.57 19.65 -5.00
CA GLN A 8 26.36 20.45 -4.72
C GLN A 8 25.47 20.63 -5.98
N LYS A 9 26.04 20.72 -7.19
CA LYS A 9 25.26 20.80 -8.44
C LYS A 9 24.60 19.48 -8.82
N THR A 10 25.17 18.33 -8.44
CA THR A 10 24.58 17.00 -8.70
C THR A 10 23.36 16.74 -7.82
N PHE A 11 23.36 17.20 -6.56
CA PHE A 11 22.21 17.05 -5.64
C PHE A 11 21.05 18.00 -5.95
N SER A 12 21.28 19.13 -6.62
CA SER A 12 20.22 20.10 -6.94
C SER A 12 19.25 19.65 -8.04
N ASN A 13 19.55 18.56 -8.77
CA ASN A 13 18.75 18.06 -9.89
C ASN A 13 18.17 16.64 -9.65
N MET A 14 18.30 16.08 -8.45
CA MET A 14 17.73 14.76 -8.16
C MET A 14 16.23 14.85 -7.88
N ASN A 15 15.45 13.98 -8.53
CA ASN A 15 14.03 13.88 -8.25
C ASN A 15 13.78 13.46 -6.80
N LYS A 16 13.01 14.26 -6.07
CA LYS A 16 12.75 14.05 -4.64
C LYS A 16 11.29 13.65 -4.42
N TYR A 17 11.12 12.55 -3.70
CA TYR A 17 9.83 11.98 -3.32
C TYR A 17 9.80 11.70 -1.82
N GLY A 18 8.64 11.34 -1.28
CA GLY A 18 8.56 10.96 0.13
C GLY A 18 7.33 10.13 0.47
N LEU A 19 7.38 9.48 1.62
CA LEU A 19 6.25 8.81 2.25
C LEU A 19 5.79 9.62 3.45
N ILE A 20 4.57 10.14 3.41
CA ILE A 20 3.94 10.87 4.51
C ILE A 20 3.15 9.88 5.38
N GLY A 21 3.43 9.87 6.68
CA GLY A 21 2.74 9.03 7.65
C GLY A 21 3.10 9.38 9.08
N LYS A 22 2.71 8.51 10.01
CA LYS A 22 3.07 8.63 11.44
C LYS A 22 3.63 7.31 11.94
N LYS A 23 4.79 7.37 12.64
CA LYS A 23 5.53 6.20 13.14
C LYS A 23 5.89 5.21 12.03
N ILE A 24 6.50 5.71 10.95
CA ILE A 24 6.75 4.98 9.71
C ILE A 24 8.22 4.57 9.49
N SER A 25 9.07 4.65 10.53
CA SER A 25 10.50 4.35 10.45
C SER A 25 10.83 2.94 9.92
N TYR A 26 9.90 2.01 10.03
CA TYR A 26 10.03 0.61 9.56
C TYR A 26 9.73 0.43 8.06
N SER A 27 9.29 1.48 7.37
CA SER A 27 8.85 1.36 5.98
C SER A 27 9.99 1.05 5.03
N MET A 28 9.77 0.09 4.16
CA MET A 28 10.69 -0.31 3.10
C MET A 28 10.52 0.51 1.80
N SER A 29 9.59 1.48 1.78
CA SER A 29 9.34 2.31 0.60
C SER A 29 10.60 3.04 0.07
N PRO A 30 11.50 3.60 0.90
CA PRO A 30 12.73 4.22 0.40
C PRO A 30 13.60 3.24 -0.40
N LYS A 31 13.81 2.03 0.12
CA LYS A 31 14.59 0.99 -0.57
C LYS A 31 13.92 0.58 -1.89
N LEU A 32 12.60 0.36 -1.87
CA LEU A 32 11.84 0.02 -3.06
C LEU A 32 11.98 1.07 -4.15
N HIS A 33 11.72 2.34 -3.83
CA HIS A 33 11.78 3.43 -4.81
C HIS A 33 13.20 3.67 -5.32
N HIS A 34 14.23 3.49 -4.49
CA HIS A 34 15.63 3.49 -4.93
C HIS A 34 15.92 2.39 -5.96
N LEU A 35 15.46 1.15 -5.70
CA LEU A 35 15.62 0.05 -6.65
C LEU A 35 14.89 0.33 -7.96
N ILE A 36 13.64 0.83 -7.89
CA ILE A 36 12.87 1.22 -9.06
C ILE A 36 13.62 2.30 -9.85
N GLY A 37 14.06 3.38 -9.20
CA GLY A 37 14.81 4.47 -9.85
C GLY A 37 16.06 3.97 -10.55
N LYS A 38 16.88 3.16 -9.87
CA LYS A 38 18.09 2.55 -10.45
C LYS A 38 17.77 1.73 -11.71
N ARG A 39 16.68 0.95 -11.71
CA ARG A 39 16.27 0.14 -12.87
C ARG A 39 15.68 0.98 -14.01
N LEU A 40 15.13 2.15 -13.71
CA LEU A 40 14.63 3.11 -14.70
C LEU A 40 15.72 4.06 -15.20
N GLY A 41 16.96 3.95 -14.70
CA GLY A 41 18.07 4.83 -15.07
C GLY A 41 17.92 6.25 -14.53
N CYS A 42 17.17 6.45 -13.44
CA CYS A 42 17.01 7.74 -12.77
C CYS A 42 17.44 7.66 -11.31
N GLU A 43 18.33 8.56 -10.91
CA GLU A 43 18.66 8.77 -9.51
C GLU A 43 17.55 9.57 -8.83
N LEU A 44 17.15 9.14 -7.65
CA LEU A 44 16.11 9.79 -6.88
C LEU A 44 16.41 9.75 -5.37
N VAL A 45 15.83 10.71 -4.65
CA VAL A 45 15.77 10.71 -3.19
C VAL A 45 14.35 10.36 -2.77
N TYR A 46 14.22 9.44 -1.83
CA TYR A 46 12.91 9.09 -1.25
C TYR A 46 13.00 9.11 0.27
N GLU A 47 12.27 10.03 0.88
CA GLU A 47 12.32 10.32 2.32
C GLU A 47 11.15 9.72 3.09
N LEU A 48 11.38 9.32 4.33
CA LEU A 48 10.33 9.05 5.30
C LEU A 48 9.96 10.37 5.99
N ILE A 49 8.71 10.79 5.84
CA ILE A 49 8.16 12.04 6.37
C ILE A 49 7.21 11.67 7.51
N ASP A 50 7.79 11.48 8.69
CA ASP A 50 7.08 11.13 9.93
C ASP A 50 6.64 12.43 10.63
N ILE A 51 5.36 12.78 10.47
CA ILE A 51 4.82 14.09 10.87
C ILE A 51 3.44 13.97 11.53
N ASP A 52 3.01 15.05 12.17
CA ASP A 52 1.63 15.22 12.59
C ASP A 52 0.73 15.73 11.44
N GLU A 53 -0.58 15.58 11.58
CA GLU A 53 -1.55 15.86 10.50
C GLU A 53 -1.49 17.33 10.04
N GLU A 54 -1.26 18.23 10.97
CA GLU A 54 -1.20 19.68 10.73
C GLU A 54 -0.02 20.09 9.82
N GLU A 55 1.02 19.27 9.78
CA GLU A 55 2.20 19.52 8.95
C GLU A 55 2.03 19.09 7.49
N ILE A 56 0.98 18.32 7.16
CA ILE A 56 0.72 17.85 5.78
C ILE A 56 0.70 19.03 4.81
N ILE A 57 0.04 20.15 5.16
CA ILE A 57 -0.05 21.35 4.31
C ILE A 57 1.33 21.89 3.94
N LYS A 58 2.30 21.84 4.86
CA LYS A 58 3.68 22.28 4.59
C LYS A 58 4.29 21.49 3.44
N TYR A 59 4.12 20.15 3.43
CA TYR A 59 4.68 19.30 2.38
C TYR A 59 3.93 19.45 1.05
N LEU A 60 2.62 19.68 1.08
CA LEU A 60 1.86 19.99 -0.12
C LEU A 60 2.28 21.33 -0.76
N ASN A 61 2.66 22.33 0.06
CA ASN A 61 3.25 23.56 -0.45
C ASN A 61 4.64 23.33 -1.08
N LEU A 62 5.48 22.47 -0.46
CA LEU A 62 6.76 22.08 -1.05
C LEU A 62 6.58 21.32 -2.39
N LEU A 63 5.49 20.59 -2.57
CA LEU A 63 5.11 19.99 -3.85
C LEU A 63 4.75 21.07 -4.88
N LYS A 64 3.91 22.06 -4.53
CA LYS A 64 3.58 23.21 -5.39
C LYS A 64 4.83 24.01 -5.78
N GLU A 65 5.79 24.14 -4.89
CA GLU A 65 7.10 24.76 -5.15
C GLU A 65 8.05 23.86 -5.98
N LYS A 66 7.62 22.65 -6.39
CA LYS A 66 8.39 21.66 -7.15
C LYS A 66 9.68 21.18 -6.43
N LYS A 67 9.75 21.34 -5.09
CA LYS A 67 10.82 20.78 -4.27
C LYS A 67 10.69 19.27 -4.08
N TYR A 68 9.48 18.75 -4.25
CA TYR A 68 9.17 17.33 -4.38
C TYR A 68 8.39 17.12 -5.68
N GLN A 69 8.52 15.93 -6.28
CA GLN A 69 7.78 15.51 -7.47
C GLN A 69 6.53 14.72 -7.14
N GLY A 70 6.42 14.21 -5.91
CA GLY A 70 5.27 13.49 -5.44
C GLY A 70 5.45 12.88 -4.05
N PHE A 71 4.34 12.45 -3.48
CA PHE A 71 4.33 11.75 -2.20
C PHE A 71 3.50 10.48 -2.28
N ASN A 72 3.96 9.43 -1.59
CA ASN A 72 3.04 8.42 -1.11
C ASN A 72 2.51 8.82 0.27
N VAL A 73 1.34 8.30 0.61
CA VAL A 73 0.67 8.50 1.90
C VAL A 73 0.33 7.16 2.52
N THR A 74 0.62 7.01 3.81
CA THR A 74 0.30 5.82 4.57
C THR A 74 -0.44 6.13 5.88
N ILE A 75 -0.54 5.17 6.75
CA ILE A 75 -1.20 5.29 8.06
C ILE A 75 -0.65 6.49 8.84
N PRO A 76 -1.52 7.28 9.46
CA PRO A 76 -2.99 7.20 9.51
C PRO A 76 -3.69 8.14 8.50
N TYR A 77 -2.99 8.62 7.46
CA TYR A 77 -3.39 9.80 6.68
C TYR A 77 -4.07 9.53 5.35
N LYS A 78 -4.17 8.26 4.88
CA LYS A 78 -4.76 7.93 3.57
C LYS A 78 -6.17 8.47 3.34
N GLU A 79 -6.99 8.52 4.39
CA GLU A 79 -8.34 9.09 4.35
C GLU A 79 -8.32 10.60 4.64
N LYS A 80 -7.51 11.00 5.60
CA LYS A 80 -7.46 12.37 6.12
C LYS A 80 -6.88 13.37 5.12
N VAL A 81 -5.94 12.93 4.26
CA VAL A 81 -5.27 13.78 3.30
C VAL A 81 -6.22 14.33 2.23
N ILE A 82 -7.32 13.64 1.96
CA ILE A 82 -8.30 13.98 0.90
C ILE A 82 -8.77 15.44 1.01
N LYS A 83 -9.01 15.93 2.22
CA LYS A 83 -9.50 17.31 2.46
C LYS A 83 -8.50 18.42 2.11
N TYR A 84 -7.23 18.06 1.86
CA TYR A 84 -6.16 19.00 1.53
C TYR A 84 -5.79 18.99 0.02
N LEU A 85 -6.48 18.18 -0.79
CA LEU A 85 -6.18 18.00 -2.21
C LEU A 85 -7.10 18.86 -3.07
N ASP A 86 -6.58 19.35 -4.20
CA ASP A 86 -7.37 20.13 -5.16
C ASP A 86 -8.27 19.18 -5.99
N VAL A 87 -7.77 17.99 -6.32
CA VAL A 87 -8.47 16.97 -7.12
C VAL A 87 -8.23 15.57 -6.54
N VAL A 88 -9.24 14.73 -6.56
CA VAL A 88 -9.13 13.29 -6.24
C VAL A 88 -9.57 12.50 -7.46
N THR A 89 -8.77 11.52 -7.90
CA THR A 89 -9.15 10.68 -9.04
C THR A 89 -10.45 9.91 -8.76
N ILE A 90 -11.17 9.53 -9.81
CA ILE A 90 -12.44 8.79 -9.67
C ILE A 90 -12.24 7.52 -8.84
N SER A 91 -11.15 6.78 -9.08
CA SER A 91 -10.85 5.54 -8.35
C SER A 91 -10.57 5.81 -6.87
N ALA A 92 -9.72 6.78 -6.55
CA ALA A 92 -9.39 7.13 -5.17
C ALA A 92 -10.60 7.68 -4.40
N ASN A 93 -11.47 8.45 -5.08
CA ASN A 93 -12.71 8.97 -4.50
C ASN A 93 -13.70 7.83 -4.19
N LYS A 94 -13.87 6.87 -5.12
CA LYS A 94 -14.69 5.67 -4.90
C LYS A 94 -14.20 4.87 -3.69
N ILE A 95 -12.88 4.72 -3.54
CA ILE A 95 -12.25 4.00 -2.42
C ILE A 95 -12.36 4.81 -1.11
N GLY A 96 -12.36 6.15 -1.19
CA GLY A 96 -12.29 7.03 -0.04
C GLY A 96 -10.93 6.99 0.67
N ALA A 97 -9.84 6.72 -0.07
CA ALA A 97 -8.47 6.72 0.43
C ALA A 97 -7.48 7.06 -0.67
N VAL A 98 -6.48 7.88 -0.34
CA VAL A 98 -5.38 8.30 -1.22
C VAL A 98 -4.07 7.76 -0.67
N ASN A 99 -3.24 7.17 -1.52
CA ASN A 99 -1.87 6.75 -1.17
C ASN A 99 -0.79 7.36 -2.07
N THR A 100 -1.17 8.13 -3.12
CA THR A 100 -0.23 8.74 -4.06
C THR A 100 -0.69 10.16 -4.39
N ILE A 101 0.22 11.14 -4.28
CA ILE A 101 -0.05 12.56 -4.51
C ILE A 101 0.96 13.10 -5.53
N TYR A 102 0.48 13.95 -6.44
CA TYR A 102 1.31 14.58 -7.48
C TYR A 102 0.70 15.90 -7.96
N LEU A 103 1.44 16.67 -8.76
CA LEU A 103 0.90 17.81 -9.49
C LEU A 103 0.49 17.40 -10.91
N ASN A 104 -0.69 17.81 -11.34
CA ASN A 104 -1.07 17.72 -12.74
C ASN A 104 -0.43 18.85 -13.57
N ASP A 105 -0.73 18.91 -14.86
CA ASP A 105 -0.18 19.92 -15.78
C ASP A 105 -0.69 21.33 -15.48
N GLU A 106 -1.84 21.45 -14.81
CA GLU A 106 -2.46 22.71 -14.38
C GLU A 106 -1.89 23.21 -13.04
N GLY A 107 -0.99 22.44 -12.40
CA GLY A 107 -0.41 22.76 -11.08
C GLY A 107 -1.34 22.44 -9.90
N LEU A 108 -2.42 21.69 -10.14
CA LEU A 108 -3.32 21.23 -9.08
C LEU A 108 -2.74 20.00 -8.37
N ILE A 109 -2.93 19.93 -7.06
CA ILE A 109 -2.56 18.76 -6.25
C ILE A 109 -3.59 17.66 -6.44
N VAL A 110 -3.17 16.55 -7.04
CA VAL A 110 -4.03 15.39 -7.33
C VAL A 110 -3.71 14.25 -6.40
N GLY A 111 -4.75 13.63 -5.84
CA GLY A 111 -4.66 12.38 -5.09
C GLY A 111 -5.16 11.17 -5.88
N ASP A 112 -4.40 10.09 -5.83
CA ASP A 112 -4.72 8.81 -6.46
C ASP A 112 -4.52 7.64 -5.49
N ASN A 113 -4.97 6.44 -5.88
CA ASN A 113 -4.81 5.22 -5.10
C ASN A 113 -4.12 4.12 -5.91
N THR A 114 -2.79 4.04 -5.81
CA THR A 114 -1.99 3.01 -6.47
C THR A 114 -2.02 1.66 -5.74
N ASP A 115 -2.49 1.61 -4.49
CA ASP A 115 -2.70 0.34 -3.76
C ASP A 115 -3.74 -0.53 -4.45
N TYR A 116 -4.78 0.09 -5.06
CA TYR A 116 -5.77 -0.64 -5.87
C TYR A 116 -5.08 -1.45 -6.98
N TYR A 117 -4.20 -0.79 -7.73
CA TYR A 117 -3.44 -1.44 -8.79
C TYR A 117 -2.52 -2.54 -8.23
N GLY A 118 -1.82 -2.26 -7.14
CA GLY A 118 -0.93 -3.23 -6.50
C GLY A 118 -1.67 -4.49 -6.03
N PHE A 119 -2.80 -4.32 -5.36
CA PHE A 119 -3.60 -5.46 -4.88
C PHE A 119 -4.25 -6.23 -6.03
N LEU A 120 -4.75 -5.53 -7.05
CA LEU A 120 -5.29 -6.16 -8.26
C LEU A 120 -4.25 -7.07 -8.92
N LYS A 121 -3.02 -6.58 -9.10
CA LYS A 121 -1.90 -7.36 -9.65
C LYS A 121 -1.58 -8.58 -8.81
N LEU A 122 -1.53 -8.45 -7.48
CA LEU A 122 -1.30 -9.58 -6.59
C LEU A 122 -2.33 -10.69 -6.80
N VAL A 123 -3.62 -10.35 -6.81
CA VAL A 123 -4.68 -11.37 -6.92
C VAL A 123 -4.78 -11.98 -8.32
N GLU A 124 -4.53 -11.21 -9.38
CA GLU A 124 -4.58 -11.69 -10.77
C GLU A 124 -3.37 -12.58 -11.10
N ARG A 125 -2.16 -12.16 -10.77
CA ARG A 125 -0.93 -12.91 -11.08
C ARG A 125 -0.91 -14.28 -10.42
N ASN A 126 -1.43 -14.39 -9.21
CA ASN A 126 -1.44 -15.61 -8.42
C ASN A 126 -2.75 -16.39 -8.56
N ASN A 127 -3.66 -15.95 -9.42
CA ASN A 127 -4.98 -16.56 -9.60
C ASN A 127 -5.70 -16.82 -8.26
N VAL A 128 -5.56 -15.87 -7.30
CA VAL A 128 -6.03 -16.06 -5.92
C VAL A 128 -7.54 -16.23 -5.86
N LEU A 129 -8.26 -15.49 -6.70
CA LEU A 129 -9.72 -15.42 -6.68
C LEU A 129 -10.42 -16.60 -7.38
N ALA A 130 -9.65 -17.54 -7.97
CA ALA A 130 -10.24 -18.78 -8.47
C ALA A 130 -10.95 -19.53 -7.32
N ASP A 131 -12.18 -19.92 -7.55
CA ASP A 131 -13.03 -20.65 -6.59
C ASP A 131 -13.31 -19.88 -5.27
N VAL A 132 -13.16 -18.54 -5.26
CA VAL A 132 -13.52 -17.68 -4.14
C VAL A 132 -14.85 -17.02 -4.42
N GLN A 133 -15.85 -17.26 -3.58
CA GLN A 133 -17.13 -16.56 -3.62
C GLN A 133 -17.21 -15.46 -2.57
N ARG A 134 -16.60 -15.71 -1.41
CA ARG A 134 -16.64 -14.81 -0.25
C ARG A 134 -15.24 -14.61 0.34
N ALA A 135 -14.93 -13.37 0.69
CA ALA A 135 -13.70 -13.01 1.38
C ALA A 135 -13.99 -12.32 2.72
N TYR A 136 -13.22 -12.67 3.73
CA TYR A 136 -13.21 -11.99 5.02
C TYR A 136 -11.98 -11.09 5.12
N VAL A 137 -12.20 -9.80 5.37
CA VAL A 137 -11.14 -8.78 5.40
C VAL A 137 -10.98 -8.26 6.83
N LEU A 138 -9.84 -8.56 7.45
CA LEU A 138 -9.53 -8.10 8.79
C LEU A 138 -9.09 -6.62 8.75
N GLY A 139 -9.89 -5.76 9.39
CA GLY A 139 -9.66 -4.32 9.47
C GLY A 139 -10.62 -3.49 8.61
N THR A 140 -10.62 -2.16 8.91
CA THR A 140 -11.53 -1.16 8.29
C THR A 140 -10.80 0.14 7.93
N GLY A 141 -9.47 0.14 7.82
CA GLY A 141 -8.66 1.29 7.41
C GLY A 141 -8.50 1.41 5.89
N GLY A 142 -7.69 2.36 5.44
CA GLY A 142 -7.50 2.67 4.02
C GLY A 142 -7.11 1.48 3.15
N SER A 143 -6.24 0.57 3.62
CA SER A 143 -5.90 -0.65 2.86
C SER A 143 -7.08 -1.62 2.76
N ALA A 144 -7.88 -1.76 3.83
CA ALA A 144 -9.10 -2.56 3.80
C ALA A 144 -10.14 -2.00 2.83
N LYS A 145 -10.26 -0.67 2.71
CA LYS A 145 -11.12 -0.02 1.70
C LYS A 145 -10.65 -0.35 0.29
N THR A 146 -9.35 -0.27 0.03
CA THR A 146 -8.77 -0.64 -1.27
C THR A 146 -9.08 -2.10 -1.62
N VAL A 147 -8.81 -3.03 -0.70
CA VAL A 147 -9.09 -4.46 -0.86
C VAL A 147 -10.58 -4.70 -1.14
N PHE A 148 -11.46 -4.09 -0.34
CA PHE A 148 -12.91 -4.16 -0.51
C PHE A 148 -13.33 -3.79 -1.93
N HIS A 149 -12.83 -2.67 -2.46
CA HIS A 149 -13.21 -2.21 -3.80
C HIS A 149 -12.67 -3.12 -4.90
N VAL A 150 -11.43 -3.61 -4.81
CA VAL A 150 -10.89 -4.57 -5.79
C VAL A 150 -11.72 -5.85 -5.82
N LEU A 151 -12.04 -6.42 -4.66
CA LEU A 151 -12.81 -7.65 -4.57
C LEU A 151 -14.26 -7.46 -5.06
N ASN A 152 -14.87 -6.35 -4.70
CA ASN A 152 -16.23 -6.02 -5.15
C ASN A 152 -16.28 -5.83 -6.68
N ASP A 153 -15.26 -5.20 -7.28
CA ASP A 153 -15.15 -5.04 -8.74
C ASP A 153 -14.88 -6.39 -9.45
N LYS A 154 -14.43 -7.42 -8.70
CA LYS A 154 -14.29 -8.82 -9.15
C LYS A 154 -15.51 -9.69 -8.78
N ASN A 155 -16.61 -9.10 -8.32
CA ASN A 155 -17.84 -9.78 -7.90
C ASN A 155 -17.65 -10.78 -6.74
N ILE A 156 -16.69 -10.55 -5.86
CA ILE A 156 -16.50 -11.32 -4.63
C ILE A 156 -17.31 -10.68 -3.51
N GLU A 157 -18.08 -11.47 -2.79
CA GLU A 157 -18.76 -11.00 -1.57
C GLU A 157 -17.72 -10.70 -0.48
N VAL A 158 -17.78 -9.51 0.12
CA VAL A 158 -16.80 -9.06 1.11
C VAL A 158 -17.44 -8.80 2.45
N ILE A 159 -16.94 -9.46 3.49
CA ILE A 159 -17.30 -9.23 4.88
C ILE A 159 -16.09 -8.67 5.60
N ASN A 160 -16.18 -7.43 6.09
CA ASN A 160 -15.11 -6.84 6.89
C ASN A 160 -15.21 -7.27 8.35
N VAL A 161 -14.07 -7.48 9.00
CA VAL A 161 -13.99 -7.85 10.41
C VAL A 161 -13.39 -6.69 11.19
N SER A 162 -14.13 -6.19 12.19
CA SER A 162 -13.73 -5.03 12.98
C SER A 162 -13.92 -5.24 14.48
N ARG A 163 -13.08 -4.60 15.29
CA ARG A 163 -13.27 -4.50 16.74
C ARG A 163 -14.51 -3.68 17.10
N ASN A 164 -14.87 -2.74 16.23
CA ASN A 164 -16.07 -1.92 16.36
C ASN A 164 -16.95 -2.09 15.11
N LYS A 165 -17.86 -3.08 15.13
CA LYS A 165 -18.76 -3.36 14.02
C LYS A 165 -19.84 -2.29 13.77
N LYS A 166 -20.07 -1.39 14.73
CA LYS A 166 -21.03 -0.29 14.59
C LYS A 166 -20.53 0.78 13.62
N ASP A 167 -19.22 0.97 13.56
CA ASP A 167 -18.57 1.90 12.62
C ASP A 167 -18.29 1.19 11.29
N LYS A 168 -19.26 1.19 10.40
CA LYS A 168 -19.16 0.51 9.10
C LYS A 168 -18.20 1.19 8.13
N LYS A 169 -17.83 2.47 8.32
CA LYS A 169 -16.89 3.22 7.46
C LYS A 169 -17.14 3.07 5.94
N GLY A 170 -18.38 2.89 5.54
CA GLY A 170 -18.76 2.69 4.13
C GLY A 170 -18.74 1.23 3.65
N PHE A 171 -18.38 0.26 4.49
CA PHE A 171 -18.47 -1.16 4.15
C PHE A 171 -19.92 -1.65 4.24
N LYS A 172 -20.28 -2.58 3.35
CA LYS A 172 -21.63 -3.16 3.30
C LYS A 172 -21.91 -4.03 4.53
N ASP A 173 -21.01 -4.98 4.77
CA ASP A 173 -21.14 -5.97 5.83
C ASP A 173 -19.92 -5.94 6.74
N VAL A 174 -20.16 -5.76 8.04
CA VAL A 174 -19.12 -5.73 9.07
C VAL A 174 -19.53 -6.60 10.23
N ILE A 175 -18.66 -7.56 10.58
CA ILE A 175 -18.80 -8.44 11.72
C ILE A 175 -17.70 -8.21 12.76
N SER A 176 -17.89 -8.73 13.96
CA SER A 176 -16.89 -8.70 15.03
C SER A 176 -15.90 -9.85 14.92
N TYR A 177 -14.79 -9.75 15.67
CA TYR A 177 -13.82 -10.85 15.82
C TYR A 177 -14.39 -12.06 16.58
N GLU A 178 -15.50 -11.92 17.30
CA GLU A 178 -16.20 -13.05 17.92
C GLU A 178 -17.06 -13.76 16.88
N GLU A 179 -17.78 -12.99 16.05
CA GLU A 179 -18.66 -13.57 15.04
C GLU A 179 -17.90 -14.35 13.96
N ILE A 180 -16.71 -13.90 13.55
CA ILE A 180 -15.94 -14.66 12.55
C ILE A 180 -15.52 -16.03 13.08
N LYS A 181 -15.39 -16.26 14.40
CA LYS A 181 -15.03 -17.57 14.97
C LYS A 181 -16.09 -18.64 14.70
N GLU A 182 -17.33 -18.24 14.51
CA GLU A 182 -18.45 -19.14 14.22
C GLU A 182 -18.50 -19.58 12.76
N VAL A 183 -17.70 -18.96 11.89
CA VAL A 183 -17.60 -19.32 10.47
C VAL A 183 -16.79 -20.60 10.33
N LYS A 184 -17.38 -21.66 9.83
CA LYS A 184 -16.73 -22.98 9.74
C LYS A 184 -15.71 -23.09 8.61
N GLU A 185 -16.00 -22.45 7.46
CA GLU A 185 -15.13 -22.44 6.29
C GLU A 185 -15.00 -21.04 5.70
N ILE A 186 -13.76 -20.65 5.38
CA ILE A 186 -13.38 -19.35 4.85
C ILE A 186 -12.65 -19.58 3.52
N ASP A 187 -13.24 -19.12 2.41
CA ASP A 187 -12.63 -19.25 1.08
C ASP A 187 -11.34 -18.42 1.01
N LEU A 188 -11.41 -17.18 1.47
CA LEU A 188 -10.30 -16.25 1.48
C LEU A 188 -10.34 -15.36 2.71
N LEU A 189 -9.25 -15.37 3.48
CA LEU A 189 -9.00 -14.46 4.59
C LEU A 189 -7.92 -13.45 4.21
N ILE A 190 -8.17 -12.15 4.41
CA ILE A 190 -7.22 -11.10 4.07
C ILE A 190 -6.91 -10.27 5.32
N ASN A 191 -5.64 -10.21 5.71
CA ASN A 191 -5.19 -9.33 6.79
C ASN A 191 -4.79 -7.96 6.26
N CYS A 192 -5.60 -6.95 6.60
CA CYS A 192 -5.30 -5.53 6.34
C CYS A 192 -4.94 -4.78 7.64
N THR A 193 -4.71 -5.49 8.75
CA THR A 193 -4.28 -4.90 10.03
C THR A 193 -2.75 -4.87 10.11
N PRO A 194 -2.16 -4.05 11.00
CA PRO A 194 -0.72 -4.08 11.23
C PRO A 194 -0.24 -5.27 12.08
N ILE A 195 -1.14 -6.16 12.54
CA ILE A 195 -0.75 -7.32 13.37
C ILE A 195 -0.11 -8.38 12.48
N GLY A 196 1.04 -8.87 12.89
CA GLY A 196 1.86 -9.84 12.15
C GLY A 196 3.13 -9.24 11.56
N ASN A 197 3.29 -7.91 11.55
CA ASN A 197 4.52 -7.26 11.13
C ASN A 197 5.59 -7.28 12.24
N ILE A 198 6.83 -6.93 11.88
CA ILE A 198 8.00 -6.96 12.78
C ILE A 198 7.84 -6.12 14.06
N LEU A 199 7.00 -5.07 14.04
CA LEU A 199 6.74 -4.21 15.20
C LEU A 199 5.49 -4.63 15.99
N ASN A 200 4.62 -5.43 15.39
CA ASN A 200 3.34 -5.86 15.95
C ASN A 200 3.19 -7.38 15.75
N GLU A 201 4.06 -8.14 16.38
CA GLU A 201 4.00 -9.59 16.30
C GLU A 201 2.66 -10.13 16.78
N GLY A 202 2.24 -11.25 16.20
CA GLY A 202 1.03 -11.93 16.60
C GLY A 202 0.21 -12.47 15.43
N ILE A 203 -0.98 -12.92 15.77
CA ILE A 203 -1.98 -13.38 14.80
C ILE A 203 -3.23 -12.53 15.00
N PRO A 204 -3.76 -11.90 13.94
CA PRO A 204 -4.91 -10.99 14.07
C PRO A 204 -6.22 -11.69 14.44
N ILE A 205 -6.32 -13.01 14.21
CA ILE A 205 -7.44 -13.84 14.68
C ILE A 205 -6.95 -14.97 15.57
N LYS A 206 -7.75 -15.34 16.57
CA LYS A 206 -7.43 -16.51 17.38
C LYS A 206 -7.67 -17.78 16.56
N LYS A 207 -6.74 -18.74 16.65
CA LYS A 207 -6.90 -20.05 16.04
C LYS A 207 -8.19 -20.70 16.57
N SER A 208 -9.06 -21.12 15.69
CA SER A 208 -10.27 -21.88 15.96
C SER A 208 -10.31 -23.11 15.05
N ASN A 209 -11.35 -23.93 15.14
CA ASN A 209 -11.51 -25.09 14.27
C ASN A 209 -11.99 -24.75 12.84
N GLN A 210 -11.74 -23.52 12.41
CA GLN A 210 -12.09 -23.05 11.08
C GLN A 210 -11.16 -23.65 10.02
N LYS A 211 -11.73 -24.03 8.90
CA LYS A 211 -10.97 -24.34 7.70
C LYS A 211 -10.79 -23.03 6.90
N ILE A 212 -9.56 -22.64 6.67
CA ILE A 212 -9.22 -21.46 5.85
C ILE A 212 -8.53 -21.98 4.57
N ASN A 213 -9.15 -21.75 3.42
CA ASN A 213 -8.65 -22.27 2.16
C ASN A 213 -7.48 -21.44 1.63
N LYS A 214 -7.60 -20.10 1.68
CA LYS A 214 -6.55 -19.18 1.21
C LYS A 214 -6.38 -18.01 2.18
N ILE A 215 -5.15 -17.53 2.31
CA ILE A 215 -4.81 -16.33 3.08
C ILE A 215 -4.02 -15.35 2.22
N ILE A 216 -4.38 -14.06 2.28
CA ILE A 216 -3.51 -12.95 1.92
C ILE A 216 -3.19 -12.19 3.20
N ASP A 217 -1.91 -12.08 3.54
CA ASP A 217 -1.46 -11.17 4.59
C ASP A 217 -0.76 -9.97 3.94
N LEU A 218 -1.32 -8.76 4.04
CA LEU A 218 -0.71 -7.58 3.45
C LEU A 218 0.61 -7.19 4.12
N THR A 219 0.99 -7.86 5.20
CA THR A 219 2.34 -7.80 5.76
C THR A 219 3.35 -8.37 4.75
N TYR A 220 4.48 -7.71 4.61
CA TYR A 220 5.59 -8.12 3.74
C TYR A 220 6.93 -8.22 4.50
N ASN A 221 6.95 -7.80 5.76
CA ASN A 221 8.08 -7.96 6.67
C ASN A 221 7.57 -8.39 8.05
N PRO A 222 7.78 -9.66 8.44
CA PRO A 222 8.48 -10.72 7.71
C PRO A 222 7.72 -11.20 6.47
N LEU A 223 8.42 -11.88 5.55
CA LEU A 223 7.83 -12.46 4.32
C LEU A 223 6.81 -13.59 4.63
N THR A 224 7.01 -14.27 5.75
CA THR A 224 6.08 -15.31 6.22
C THR A 224 5.61 -14.97 7.63
N THR A 225 4.31 -14.77 7.79
CA THR A 225 3.69 -14.47 9.09
C THR A 225 3.10 -15.70 9.73
N LYS A 226 2.85 -15.64 11.04
CA LYS A 226 2.14 -16.71 11.77
C LYS A 226 0.72 -16.94 11.23
N LEU A 227 0.06 -15.92 10.70
CA LEU A 227 -1.26 -16.04 10.08
C LEU A 227 -1.22 -16.94 8.85
N MET A 228 -0.20 -16.78 8.00
CA MET A 228 -0.06 -17.54 6.75
C MET A 228 0.04 -19.05 6.95
N SER A 229 0.51 -19.51 8.13
CA SER A 229 0.56 -20.94 8.44
C SER A 229 -0.81 -21.58 8.73
N LEU A 230 -1.89 -20.82 8.76
CA LEU A 230 -3.24 -21.34 9.02
C LEU A 230 -3.94 -21.85 7.74
N ALA A 231 -3.35 -21.66 6.55
CA ALA A 231 -3.89 -22.15 5.29
C ALA A 231 -2.79 -22.80 4.44
N GLU A 232 -3.17 -23.72 3.55
CA GLU A 232 -2.23 -24.36 2.62
C GLU A 232 -1.72 -23.39 1.56
N LYS A 233 -2.59 -22.45 1.13
CA LYS A 233 -2.26 -21.43 0.13
C LYS A 233 -2.25 -20.05 0.80
N SER A 234 -1.08 -19.43 0.82
CA SER A 234 -0.96 -18.10 1.40
C SER A 234 -0.05 -17.20 0.59
N TYR A 235 -0.32 -15.89 0.64
CA TYR A 235 0.36 -14.85 -0.12
C TYR A 235 0.65 -13.68 0.81
N ASN A 236 1.83 -13.09 0.70
CA ASN A 236 2.19 -11.90 1.45
C ASN A 236 1.96 -10.60 0.64
N GLY A 237 2.13 -9.45 1.29
CA GLY A 237 1.91 -8.13 0.69
C GLY A 237 3.02 -7.64 -0.24
N LEU A 238 4.10 -8.40 -0.47
CA LEU A 238 5.27 -7.90 -1.20
C LEU A 238 4.95 -7.52 -2.66
N GLU A 239 4.19 -8.35 -3.39
CA GLU A 239 3.82 -8.04 -4.77
C GLU A 239 2.97 -6.77 -4.85
N MET A 240 2.01 -6.61 -3.93
CA MET A 240 1.22 -5.38 -3.83
C MET A 240 2.12 -4.17 -3.59
N LEU A 241 3.09 -4.26 -2.67
CA LEU A 241 4.04 -3.20 -2.36
C LEU A 241 4.85 -2.79 -3.60
N ILE A 242 5.36 -3.76 -4.36
CA ILE A 242 6.18 -3.50 -5.55
C ILE A 242 5.33 -2.85 -6.64
N PHE A 243 4.18 -3.42 -6.98
CA PHE A 243 3.35 -2.90 -8.07
C PHE A 243 2.77 -1.51 -7.79
N GLN A 244 2.36 -1.20 -6.54
CA GLN A 244 1.92 0.14 -6.19
C GLN A 244 3.06 1.16 -6.31
N GLY A 245 4.29 0.77 -5.94
CA GLY A 245 5.48 1.63 -6.08
C GLY A 245 5.84 1.89 -7.55
N ILE A 246 5.81 0.87 -8.41
CA ILE A 246 5.99 1.02 -9.86
C ILE A 246 4.91 1.94 -10.44
N LYS A 247 3.66 1.77 -10.03
CA LYS A 247 2.55 2.61 -10.49
C LYS A 247 2.71 4.06 -10.05
N SER A 248 3.14 4.31 -8.80
CA SER A 248 3.45 5.66 -8.32
C SER A 248 4.55 6.31 -9.15
N GLN A 249 5.65 5.60 -9.45
CA GLN A 249 6.72 6.10 -10.31
C GLN A 249 6.26 6.36 -11.75
N SER A 250 5.37 5.53 -12.28
CA SER A 250 4.76 5.76 -13.61
C SER A 250 3.97 7.07 -13.65
N ILE A 251 3.19 7.37 -12.60
CA ILE A 251 2.41 8.60 -12.45
C ILE A 251 3.34 9.81 -12.35
N TRP A 252 4.27 9.80 -11.41
CA TRP A 252 5.15 10.93 -11.14
C TRP A 252 6.05 11.30 -12.33
N ASN A 253 6.53 10.28 -13.04
CA ASN A 253 7.40 10.50 -14.22
C ASN A 253 6.60 10.67 -15.53
N LYS A 254 5.26 10.59 -15.49
CA LYS A 254 4.38 10.65 -16.68
C LYS A 254 4.82 9.69 -17.79
N LYS A 255 5.30 8.50 -17.39
CA LYS A 255 5.82 7.48 -18.31
C LYS A 255 5.10 6.16 -18.12
N LYS A 256 4.75 5.52 -19.22
CA LYS A 256 4.31 4.11 -19.19
C LYS A 256 5.52 3.24 -18.92
N ILE A 257 5.45 2.45 -17.87
CA ILE A 257 6.48 1.51 -17.43
C ILE A 257 5.99 0.10 -17.76
N ASP A 258 6.89 -0.75 -18.28
CA ASP A 258 6.64 -2.20 -18.36
C ASP A 258 6.75 -2.77 -16.94
N ASP A 259 5.62 -2.83 -16.27
CA ASP A 259 5.52 -3.18 -14.85
C ASP A 259 5.89 -4.64 -14.58
N GLU A 260 5.54 -5.58 -15.48
CA GLU A 260 5.86 -7.00 -15.31
C GLU A 260 7.36 -7.27 -15.44
N LYS A 261 8.02 -6.63 -16.40
CA LYS A 261 9.48 -6.72 -16.56
C LYS A 261 10.18 -6.13 -15.35
N LEU A 262 9.75 -4.94 -14.93
CA LEU A 262 10.35 -4.24 -13.80
C LEU A 262 10.11 -4.99 -12.49
N PHE A 263 8.91 -5.53 -12.29
CA PHE A 263 8.56 -6.33 -11.12
C PHE A 263 9.53 -7.51 -10.91
N LYS A 264 9.80 -8.30 -11.95
CA LYS A 264 10.74 -9.44 -11.86
C LYS A 264 12.12 -9.01 -11.37
N LEU A 265 12.66 -7.92 -11.94
CA LEU A 265 13.97 -7.39 -11.59
C LEU A 265 14.04 -6.82 -10.16
N ILE A 266 12.92 -6.33 -9.63
CA ILE A 266 12.84 -5.73 -8.29
C ILE A 266 12.59 -6.80 -7.24
N LYS A 267 11.71 -7.76 -7.51
CA LYS A 267 11.30 -8.77 -6.54
C LYS A 267 12.52 -9.53 -5.98
N GLU A 268 13.36 -10.08 -6.85
CA GLU A 268 14.57 -10.81 -6.45
C GLU A 268 15.49 -9.95 -5.56
N ALA A 269 15.82 -8.73 -6.03
CA ALA A 269 16.71 -7.83 -5.30
C ALA A 269 16.12 -7.38 -3.95
N PHE A 270 14.79 -7.27 -3.84
CA PHE A 270 14.12 -6.81 -2.64
C PHE A 270 13.92 -7.93 -1.61
N GLU A 271 13.67 -9.16 -2.06
CA GLU A 271 13.60 -10.35 -1.19
C GLU A 271 14.95 -10.60 -0.51
N ASP A 272 16.06 -10.51 -1.25
CA ASP A 272 17.41 -10.64 -0.70
C ASP A 272 17.69 -9.62 0.41
N GLU A 273 17.13 -8.41 0.31
CA GLU A 273 17.29 -7.36 1.33
C GLU A 273 16.39 -7.54 2.56
N LEU A 274 15.28 -8.28 2.45
CA LEU A 274 14.39 -8.58 3.58
C LEU A 274 14.87 -9.78 4.40
N ILE A 275 15.70 -10.64 3.81
CA ILE A 275 16.25 -11.84 4.46
C ILE A 275 17.54 -11.52 5.24
N ARG A 276 18.24 -10.44 4.91
CA ARG A 276 19.42 -9.93 5.62
C ARG A 276 19.05 -9.07 6.83
#